data_2c368afa43a77e8737711c538f1b4013
#
_entry.id   2c368afa43a77e8737711c538f1b4013
#
_cell.length_a   1.000
_cell.length_b   1.000
_cell.length_c   1.000
_cell.angle_alpha   90.00
_cell.angle_beta   90.00
_cell.angle_gamma   90.00
#
_symmetry.space_group_name_H-M   'P 1'
#
loop_
_entity.id
_entity.type
_entity.pdbx_description
1 polymer ?
#
loop_
_entity_poly.entity_id
_entity_poly.type
_entity_poly.pdbx_seq_one_letter_code
_entity_poly.pdbx_strand_id
1 'polypeptide(L)'
;MVDRDNNAVAHSGASLRKWAGHRIGKACVAFGDGLAGQQVLDAMEAAFEAVSPAGLDEQLLAALEAGRDAGGMAGAKGRLPERSAAMIVWGNRTHNEVDLRVDLHDRAIDELRRIYVDYKPSIAYYDERARNPRNAIPAMEFADMLKNQRQKETA
;
A
#
# COMPACT_ATOMS: atom_id res chain seq x y z
N MET A 1 -17.54 3.43 -4.49
CA MET A 1 -17.85 4.86 -4.28
C MET A 1 -17.94 5.11 -2.79
N VAL A 2 -17.39 6.22 -2.32
CA VAL A 2 -17.50 6.67 -0.93
C VAL A 2 -18.10 8.07 -0.97
N ASP A 3 -19.07 8.36 -0.12
CA ASP A 3 -19.66 9.71 -0.01
C ASP A 3 -18.97 10.55 1.07
N ARG A 4 -19.42 11.82 1.23
CA ARG A 4 -18.84 12.75 2.22
C ARG A 4 -19.05 12.34 3.68
N ASP A 5 -19.99 11.44 3.93
CA ASP A 5 -20.35 10.95 5.26
C ASP A 5 -19.67 9.58 5.53
N ASN A 6 -18.72 9.19 4.66
CA ASN A 6 -17.97 7.92 4.67
C ASN A 6 -18.82 6.67 4.45
N ASN A 7 -20.02 6.80 3.88
CA ASN A 7 -20.77 5.63 3.45
C ASN A 7 -20.12 5.05 2.20
N ALA A 8 -19.81 3.77 2.22
CA ALA A 8 -19.21 3.08 1.10
C ALA A 8 -20.21 2.19 0.39
N VAL A 9 -20.18 2.18 -0.95
CA VAL A 9 -20.89 1.23 -1.79
C VAL A 9 -19.93 0.66 -2.84
N ALA A 10 -20.01 -0.64 -3.07
CA ALA A 10 -19.24 -1.32 -4.10
C ALA A 10 -20.17 -2.16 -5.00
N HIS A 11 -19.80 -2.29 -6.26
CA HIS A 11 -20.50 -3.10 -7.24
C HIS A 11 -19.50 -3.90 -8.07
N SER A 12 -19.74 -5.20 -8.22
CA SER A 12 -18.99 -6.08 -9.11
C SER A 12 -19.87 -6.52 -10.24
N GLY A 13 -19.48 -6.19 -11.48
CA GLY A 13 -20.26 -6.48 -12.68
C GLY A 13 -20.32 -7.98 -12.99
N ALA A 14 -21.43 -8.43 -13.59
CA ALA A 14 -21.65 -9.85 -13.94
C ALA A 14 -20.71 -10.38 -15.03
N SER A 15 -20.12 -9.50 -15.85
CA SER A 15 -19.22 -9.84 -16.95
C SER A 15 -17.73 -9.85 -16.57
N LEU A 16 -17.40 -9.70 -15.30
CA LEU A 16 -16.01 -9.76 -14.82
C LEU A 16 -15.45 -11.18 -14.92
N ARG A 17 -14.11 -11.28 -14.97
CA ARG A 17 -13.41 -12.57 -14.97
C ARG A 17 -13.72 -13.34 -13.68
N LYS A 18 -13.76 -14.63 -13.76
CA LYS A 18 -13.92 -15.50 -12.61
C LYS A 18 -12.55 -15.62 -11.88
N TRP A 19 -12.43 -15.44 -10.60
CA TRP A 19 -13.37 -14.96 -9.61
C TRP A 19 -13.24 -13.43 -9.47
N ALA A 20 -14.35 -12.72 -9.31
CA ALA A 20 -14.36 -11.28 -9.07
C ALA A 20 -15.33 -10.94 -7.94
N GLY A 21 -15.05 -9.91 -7.18
CA GLY A 21 -15.89 -9.48 -6.09
C GLY A 21 -15.38 -8.25 -5.38
N HIS A 22 -16.09 -7.89 -4.32
CA HIS A 22 -15.72 -6.83 -3.40
C HIS A 22 -16.09 -7.18 -1.97
N ARG A 23 -15.42 -6.51 -1.02
CA ARG A 23 -15.71 -6.58 0.39
C ARG A 23 -15.67 -5.17 0.98
N ILE A 24 -16.72 -4.81 1.71
CA ILE A 24 -16.81 -3.53 2.42
C ILE A 24 -16.54 -3.82 3.90
N GLY A 25 -15.36 -3.43 4.37
CA GLY A 25 -14.97 -3.49 5.77
C GLY A 25 -15.37 -2.23 6.53
N LYS A 26 -14.98 -2.14 7.79
CA LYS A 26 -15.33 -1.03 8.67
C LYS A 26 -14.77 0.32 8.20
N ALA A 27 -13.55 0.32 7.64
CA ALA A 27 -12.85 1.52 7.20
C ALA A 27 -12.14 1.33 5.84
N CYS A 28 -12.48 0.26 5.11
CA CYS A 28 -11.87 -0.04 3.82
C CYS A 28 -12.86 -0.69 2.86
N VAL A 29 -12.53 -0.67 1.59
CA VAL A 29 -13.18 -1.47 0.56
C VAL A 29 -12.10 -2.21 -0.20
N ALA A 30 -12.12 -3.54 -0.14
CA ALA A 30 -11.29 -4.41 -0.97
C ALA A 30 -12.09 -4.93 -2.16
N PHE A 31 -11.50 -4.93 -3.34
CA PHE A 31 -12.14 -5.45 -4.55
C PHE A 31 -11.12 -5.94 -5.57
N GLY A 32 -11.53 -6.81 -6.45
CA GLY A 32 -10.65 -7.32 -7.50
C GLY A 32 -11.36 -8.17 -8.53
N ASP A 33 -10.66 -8.39 -9.63
CA ASP A 33 -11.07 -9.18 -10.77
C ASP A 33 -9.96 -10.19 -11.12
N GLY A 34 -10.33 -11.43 -11.41
CA GLY A 34 -9.39 -12.52 -11.67
C GLY A 34 -8.61 -12.94 -10.41
N LEU A 35 -9.26 -12.88 -9.26
CA LEU A 35 -8.68 -13.34 -8.00
C LEU A 35 -8.77 -14.86 -7.84
N ALA A 36 -7.95 -15.43 -6.97
CA ALA A 36 -8.01 -16.86 -6.64
C ALA A 36 -9.33 -17.26 -5.95
N GLY A 37 -10.01 -16.31 -5.31
CA GLY A 37 -11.30 -16.50 -4.66
C GLY A 37 -11.58 -15.41 -3.63
N GLN A 38 -12.70 -15.58 -2.92
CA GLN A 38 -13.14 -14.65 -1.87
C GLN A 38 -12.11 -14.51 -0.74
N GLN A 39 -11.40 -15.59 -0.41
CA GLN A 39 -10.38 -15.59 0.65
C GLN A 39 -9.31 -14.50 0.47
N VAL A 40 -9.06 -14.05 -0.78
CA VAL A 40 -8.12 -12.96 -1.06
C VAL A 40 -8.63 -11.66 -0.44
N LEU A 41 -9.89 -11.32 -0.65
CA LEU A 41 -10.49 -10.10 -0.12
C LEU A 41 -10.70 -10.18 1.39
N ASP A 42 -11.05 -11.36 1.92
CA ASP A 42 -11.20 -11.58 3.35
C ASP A 42 -9.85 -11.38 4.07
N ALA A 43 -8.75 -11.87 3.49
CA ALA A 43 -7.41 -11.67 4.02
C ALA A 43 -6.96 -10.21 3.95
N MET A 44 -7.25 -9.50 2.86
CA MET A 44 -6.94 -8.08 2.70
C MET A 44 -7.64 -7.22 3.77
N GLU A 45 -8.94 -7.42 3.97
CA GLU A 45 -9.72 -6.71 4.99
C GLU A 45 -9.17 -7.00 6.39
N ALA A 46 -8.99 -8.27 6.73
CA ALA A 46 -8.50 -8.67 8.05
C ALA A 46 -7.11 -8.09 8.36
N ALA A 47 -6.20 -8.09 7.39
CA ALA A 47 -4.86 -7.53 7.56
C ALA A 47 -4.90 -6.00 7.69
N PHE A 48 -5.74 -5.31 6.91
CA PHE A 48 -5.94 -3.87 7.02
C PHE A 48 -6.39 -3.47 8.43
N GLU A 49 -7.37 -4.19 8.98
CA GLU A 49 -7.91 -3.90 10.31
C GLU A 49 -6.92 -4.26 11.44
N ALA A 50 -6.17 -5.35 11.30
CA ALA A 50 -5.23 -5.83 12.32
C ALA A 50 -4.06 -4.88 12.56
N VAL A 51 -3.62 -4.14 11.55
CA VAL A 51 -2.47 -3.23 11.62
C VAL A 51 -2.86 -1.83 12.13
N SER A 52 -4.15 -1.54 12.30
CA SER A 52 -4.58 -0.29 12.95
C SER A 52 -4.10 -0.28 14.43
N PRO A 53 -3.40 0.79 14.92
CA PRO A 53 -3.31 2.14 14.40
C PRO A 53 -1.95 2.53 13.76
N ALA A 54 -1.26 1.61 13.09
CA ALA A 54 0.10 1.86 12.59
C ALA A 54 0.21 2.93 11.47
N GLY A 55 -0.91 3.36 10.91
CA GLY A 55 -0.99 4.31 9.81
C GLY A 55 -1.58 3.69 8.54
N LEU A 56 -2.21 4.52 7.70
CA LEU A 56 -2.91 4.07 6.49
C LEU A 56 -1.96 3.42 5.48
N ASP A 57 -0.73 3.89 5.39
CA ASP A 57 0.32 3.37 4.54
C ASP A 57 0.68 1.91 4.89
N GLU A 58 0.90 1.62 6.17
CA GLU A 58 1.16 0.25 6.64
C GLU A 58 -0.07 -0.66 6.50
N GLN A 59 -1.26 -0.14 6.77
CA GLN A 59 -2.51 -0.89 6.58
C GLN A 59 -2.71 -1.32 5.12
N LEU A 60 -2.46 -0.41 4.16
CA LEU A 60 -2.57 -0.70 2.74
C LEU A 60 -1.55 -1.75 2.27
N LEU A 61 -0.30 -1.63 2.72
CA LEU A 61 0.74 -2.62 2.39
C LEU A 61 0.44 -3.98 2.99
N ALA A 62 0.03 -4.05 4.26
CA ALA A 62 -0.36 -5.30 4.90
C ALA A 62 -1.53 -5.98 4.17
N ALA A 63 -2.51 -5.19 3.71
CA ALA A 63 -3.61 -5.72 2.90
C ALA A 63 -3.14 -6.31 1.56
N LEU A 64 -2.24 -5.62 0.84
CA LEU A 64 -1.68 -6.15 -0.41
C LEU A 64 -0.89 -7.45 -0.19
N GLU A 65 -0.07 -7.50 0.85
CA GLU A 65 0.73 -8.69 1.22
C GLU A 65 -0.18 -9.87 1.56
N ALA A 66 -1.19 -9.65 2.42
CA ALA A 66 -2.15 -10.68 2.79
C ALA A 66 -2.98 -11.19 1.61
N GLY A 67 -3.41 -10.30 0.72
CA GLY A 67 -4.11 -10.68 -0.51
C GLY A 67 -3.25 -11.55 -1.42
N ARG A 68 -1.98 -11.21 -1.62
CA ARG A 68 -1.00 -12.02 -2.34
C ARG A 68 -0.86 -13.40 -1.71
N ASP A 69 -0.70 -13.47 -0.39
CA ASP A 69 -0.43 -14.72 0.34
C ASP A 69 -1.67 -15.63 0.39
N ALA A 70 -2.87 -15.04 0.37
CA ALA A 70 -4.14 -15.77 0.26
C ALA A 70 -4.44 -16.32 -1.15
N GLY A 71 -3.51 -16.14 -2.11
CA GLY A 71 -3.63 -16.68 -3.45
C GLY A 71 -3.55 -15.63 -4.56
N GLY A 72 -3.74 -14.36 -4.27
CA GLY A 72 -3.60 -13.25 -5.21
C GLY A 72 -4.47 -13.40 -6.45
N MET A 73 -3.89 -13.16 -7.61
CA MET A 73 -4.56 -13.33 -8.90
C MET A 73 -4.46 -14.78 -9.41
N ALA A 74 -5.51 -15.24 -10.09
CA ALA A 74 -5.54 -16.56 -10.70
C ALA A 74 -6.02 -16.49 -12.16
N GLY A 75 -5.37 -17.27 -13.01
CA GLY A 75 -5.73 -17.48 -14.40
C GLY A 75 -6.16 -18.93 -14.66
N ALA A 76 -6.45 -19.25 -15.91
CA ALA A 76 -6.87 -20.60 -16.32
C ALA A 76 -5.84 -21.71 -16.00
N LYS A 77 -4.57 -21.34 -15.85
CA LYS A 77 -3.45 -22.25 -15.56
C LYS A 77 -2.95 -22.19 -14.11
N GLY A 78 -3.70 -21.56 -13.21
CA GLY A 78 -3.33 -21.40 -11.81
C GLY A 78 -2.97 -19.95 -11.44
N ARG A 79 -2.17 -19.78 -10.38
CA ARG A 79 -1.76 -18.47 -9.88
C ARG A 79 -1.01 -17.65 -10.93
N LEU A 80 -1.36 -16.37 -10.98
CA LEU A 80 -0.63 -15.36 -11.75
C LEU A 80 0.26 -14.54 -10.79
N PRO A 81 1.53 -14.30 -11.15
CA PRO A 81 2.38 -13.44 -10.35
C PRO A 81 1.94 -11.99 -10.46
N GLU A 82 2.04 -11.26 -9.34
CA GLU A 82 1.86 -9.81 -9.32
C GLU A 82 3.07 -9.15 -9.99
N ARG A 83 2.85 -8.55 -11.17
CA ARG A 83 3.91 -7.92 -11.98
C ARG A 83 4.08 -6.44 -11.70
N SER A 84 3.07 -5.82 -11.13
CA SER A 84 3.06 -4.40 -10.73
C SER A 84 2.32 -4.22 -9.42
N ALA A 85 2.69 -3.19 -8.67
CA ALA A 85 2.01 -2.77 -7.45
C ALA A 85 2.16 -1.28 -7.25
N ALA A 86 1.17 -0.64 -6.65
CA ALA A 86 1.24 0.79 -6.33
C ALA A 86 0.49 1.09 -5.04
N MET A 87 0.91 2.16 -4.37
CA MET A 87 0.25 2.70 -3.19
C MET A 87 0.26 4.22 -3.26
N ILE A 88 -0.92 4.82 -3.07
CA ILE A 88 -1.08 6.27 -2.93
C ILE A 88 -1.79 6.54 -1.62
N VAL A 89 -1.23 7.45 -0.82
CA VAL A 89 -1.85 7.91 0.43
C VAL A 89 -2.01 9.42 0.36
N TRP A 90 -3.24 9.86 0.53
CA TRP A 90 -3.61 11.27 0.66
C TRP A 90 -3.88 11.60 2.12
N GLY A 91 -3.31 12.68 2.61
CA GLY A 91 -3.60 13.28 3.91
C GLY A 91 -4.27 14.64 3.76
N ASN A 92 -4.11 15.49 4.75
CA ASN A 92 -4.68 16.84 4.76
C ASN A 92 -3.84 17.87 3.96
N ARG A 93 -3.07 17.41 2.98
CA ARG A 93 -2.15 18.23 2.20
C ARG A 93 -2.62 18.41 0.77
N THR A 94 -1.96 19.31 0.07
CA THR A 94 -2.18 19.56 -1.36
C THR A 94 -1.49 18.54 -2.27
N HIS A 95 -0.72 17.62 -1.71
CA HIS A 95 0.01 16.56 -2.41
C HIS A 95 -0.11 15.23 -1.68
N ASN A 96 0.20 14.13 -2.34
CA ASN A 96 0.21 12.79 -1.76
C ASN A 96 1.25 12.72 -0.65
N GLU A 97 0.92 12.10 0.46
CA GLU A 97 1.89 11.78 1.52
C GLU A 97 2.79 10.63 1.07
N VAL A 98 2.21 9.64 0.39
CA VAL A 98 2.91 8.53 -0.24
C VAL A 98 2.40 8.40 -1.68
N ASP A 99 3.31 8.22 -2.62
CA ASP A 99 3.02 7.89 -4.01
C ASP A 99 4.17 7.01 -4.51
N LEU A 100 4.00 5.71 -4.37
CA LEU A 100 5.00 4.71 -4.71
C LEU A 100 4.41 3.68 -5.66
N ARG A 101 5.21 3.25 -6.65
CA ARG A 101 4.79 2.22 -7.57
C ARG A 101 5.96 1.40 -8.10
N VAL A 102 5.62 0.18 -8.45
CA VAL A 102 6.47 -0.78 -9.15
C VAL A 102 5.77 -1.15 -10.43
N ASP A 103 6.34 -0.78 -11.58
CA ASP A 103 5.68 -0.98 -12.88
C ASP A 103 5.90 -2.39 -13.43
N LEU A 104 7.07 -2.98 -13.17
CA LEU A 104 7.40 -4.34 -13.61
C LEU A 104 8.44 -4.98 -12.69
N HIS A 105 8.03 -6.03 -11.97
CA HIS A 105 8.91 -6.85 -11.13
C HIS A 105 8.29 -8.24 -10.93
N ASP A 106 9.10 -9.28 -10.73
CA ASP A 106 8.58 -10.64 -10.53
C ASP A 106 7.95 -10.84 -9.14
N ARG A 107 8.25 -9.94 -8.20
CA ARG A 107 7.70 -9.86 -6.84
C ARG A 107 7.34 -8.41 -6.53
N ALA A 108 6.36 -7.87 -7.25
CA ALA A 108 6.07 -6.44 -7.24
C ALA A 108 5.62 -5.91 -5.86
N ILE A 109 4.87 -6.69 -5.08
CA ILE A 109 4.43 -6.29 -3.73
C ILE A 109 5.61 -6.27 -2.75
N ASP A 110 6.52 -7.26 -2.82
CA ASP A 110 7.72 -7.25 -1.98
C ASP A 110 8.64 -6.07 -2.33
N GLU A 111 8.77 -5.76 -3.61
CA GLU A 111 9.55 -4.61 -4.06
C GLU A 111 8.90 -3.29 -3.62
N LEU A 112 7.57 -3.18 -3.67
CA LEU A 112 6.86 -2.02 -3.15
C LEU A 112 7.11 -1.85 -1.64
N ARG A 113 7.10 -2.94 -0.86
CA ARG A 113 7.46 -2.92 0.57
C ARG A 113 8.90 -2.46 0.77
N ARG A 114 9.85 -2.97 -0.01
CA ARG A 114 11.25 -2.56 0.07
C ARG A 114 11.42 -1.06 -0.20
N ILE A 115 10.81 -0.55 -1.27
CA ILE A 115 10.84 0.88 -1.61
C ILE A 115 10.18 1.72 -0.50
N TYR A 116 9.07 1.26 0.04
CA TYR A 116 8.38 1.96 1.12
C TYR A 116 9.24 2.06 2.39
N VAL A 117 9.88 0.98 2.81
CA VAL A 117 10.80 1.00 3.98
C VAL A 117 11.92 2.01 3.79
N ASP A 118 12.49 2.05 2.58
CA ASP A 118 13.51 3.04 2.22
C ASP A 118 13.00 4.48 2.17
N TYR A 119 11.74 4.67 1.76
CA TYR A 119 11.12 5.99 1.60
C TYR A 119 10.52 6.54 2.90
N LYS A 120 9.99 5.69 3.78
CA LYS A 120 9.25 6.08 4.99
C LYS A 120 9.94 7.14 5.85
N PRO A 121 11.25 7.09 6.13
CA PRO A 121 11.94 8.15 6.87
C PRO A 121 11.89 9.51 6.18
N SER A 122 11.79 9.53 4.85
CA SER A 122 11.75 10.75 4.05
C SER A 122 10.41 11.49 4.14
N ILE A 123 9.31 10.81 4.50
CA ILE A 123 7.97 11.42 4.61
C ILE A 123 7.99 12.54 5.64
N ALA A 124 8.46 12.26 6.85
CA ALA A 124 8.54 13.26 7.93
C ALA A 124 9.53 14.38 7.60
N TYR A 125 10.66 14.05 6.96
CA TYR A 125 11.65 15.04 6.55
C TYR A 125 11.09 16.03 5.52
N TYR A 126 10.42 15.55 4.48
CA TYR A 126 9.83 16.43 3.47
C TYR A 126 8.65 17.22 4.01
N ASP A 127 7.91 16.68 4.99
CA ASP A 127 6.87 17.41 5.67
C ASP A 127 7.41 18.58 6.47
N GLU A 128 8.43 18.36 7.30
CA GLU A 128 9.09 19.42 8.05
C GLU A 128 9.69 20.47 7.11
N ARG A 129 10.34 20.04 6.05
CA ARG A 129 10.90 20.94 5.04
C ARG A 129 9.84 21.82 4.36
N ALA A 130 8.65 21.28 4.13
CA ALA A 130 7.55 22.03 3.53
C ALA A 130 6.92 23.06 4.51
N ARG A 131 6.81 22.69 5.80
CA ARG A 131 6.21 23.54 6.83
C ARG A 131 7.16 24.57 7.41
N ASN A 132 8.40 24.16 7.67
CA ASN A 132 9.43 24.96 8.35
C ASN A 132 10.77 24.93 7.61
N PRO A 133 10.84 25.46 6.38
CA PRO A 133 12.05 25.35 5.56
C PRO A 133 13.31 25.95 6.22
N ARG A 134 13.14 26.90 7.15
CA ARG A 134 14.28 27.52 7.90
C ARG A 134 14.88 26.59 8.94
N ASN A 135 14.09 25.66 9.49
CA ASN A 135 14.49 24.75 10.57
C ASN A 135 14.79 23.35 10.07
N ALA A 136 14.40 23.03 8.83
CA ALA A 136 14.67 21.73 8.24
C ALA A 136 16.17 21.56 7.99
N ILE A 137 16.70 20.41 8.38
CA ILE A 137 18.11 20.08 8.13
C ILE A 137 18.39 20.05 6.61
N PRO A 138 19.62 20.38 6.17
CA PRO A 138 20.00 20.29 4.77
C PRO A 138 19.84 18.87 4.20
N ALA A 139 19.52 18.78 2.92
CA ALA A 139 19.25 17.48 2.28
C ALA A 139 20.45 16.51 2.34
N MET A 140 21.68 17.03 2.26
CA MET A 140 22.89 16.21 2.38
C MET A 140 23.06 15.64 3.78
N GLU A 141 22.81 16.44 4.81
CA GLU A 141 22.88 16.00 6.20
C GLU A 141 21.83 14.92 6.50
N PHE A 142 20.61 15.09 5.99
CA PHE A 142 19.58 14.07 6.10
C PHE A 142 19.99 12.76 5.39
N ALA A 143 20.55 12.85 4.18
CA ALA A 143 21.04 11.68 3.45
C ALA A 143 22.15 10.93 4.22
N ASP A 144 23.07 11.66 4.84
CA ASP A 144 24.13 11.07 5.66
C ASP A 144 23.58 10.41 6.94
N MET A 145 22.57 11.01 7.57
CA MET A 145 21.87 10.40 8.71
C MET A 145 21.23 9.07 8.32
N LEU A 146 20.49 9.00 7.21
CA LEU A 146 19.88 7.77 6.72
C LEU A 146 20.91 6.68 6.40
N LYS A 147 22.02 7.07 5.77
CA LYS A 147 23.11 6.14 5.47
C LYS A 147 23.72 5.54 6.74
N ASN A 148 23.95 6.37 7.76
CA ASN A 148 24.51 5.93 9.03
C ASN A 148 23.53 5.03 9.82
N GLN A 149 22.22 5.28 9.74
CA GLN A 149 21.21 4.41 10.35
C GLN A 149 21.23 3.01 9.73
N ARG A 150 21.20 2.93 8.39
CA ARG A 150 21.25 1.65 7.67
C ARG A 150 22.50 0.83 7.98
N GLN A 151 23.64 1.48 8.14
CA GLN A 151 24.89 0.78 8.52
C GLN A 151 24.83 0.16 9.92
N LYS A 152 24.11 0.79 10.86
CA LYS A 152 23.93 0.29 12.22
C LYS A 152 22.95 -0.89 12.29
N GLU A 153 21.97 -0.94 11.40
CA GLU A 153 20.97 -2.02 11.33
C GLU A 153 21.54 -3.29 10.66
N THR A 154 22.63 -3.14 9.91
CA THR A 154 23.29 -4.25 9.19
C THR A 154 24.56 -4.79 9.89
N ALA A 155 24.97 -4.21 11.03
CA ALA A 155 26.14 -4.60 11.82
C ALA A 155 25.73 -5.40 13.06
#